data_edfe18795e5d1eeee648277e967b94b4
#
_entry.id   edfe18795e5d1eeee648277e967b94b4
#
_cell.length_a   1.000
_cell.length_b   1.000
_cell.length_c   1.000
_cell.angle_alpha   90.00
_cell.angle_beta   90.00
_cell.angle_gamma   90.00
#
_symmetry.space_group_name_H-M   'P 1'
#
loop_
_entity.id
_entity.type
_entity.pdbx_description
1 polymer ?
#
loop_
_entity_poly.entity_id
_entity_poly.type
_entity_poly.pdbx_seq_one_letter_code
_entity_poly.pdbx_strand_id
1 'polypeptide(L)'
;SSAAKEYLKVYGVLVGRNPLIFTNNDSGYETAIEFKKNGVDPTILDTRKDPQSEIIDEAKNLGINIKFSYVVVAAQGYKKVKSADIAKISDDKEQLGSVENIKCDCICVSGFWTPTIHLASQSGNKTKFNEEIDAFVPGISKQNETTLGAANGSYTLEETLKNSFETAYDLSKKITNNDNKISLPNVVEKKSTTHDKFWCVPLPKGKNYKRFLDFQNDVAVSDIEIA
;
A
#
# COMPACT_ATOMS: atom_id res chain seq x y z
N SER A 1 -4.75 -5.96 0.38
CA SER A 1 -5.75 -5.94 -0.71
C SER A 1 -5.26 -6.67 -1.97
N SER A 2 -3.97 -6.57 -2.32
CA SER A 2 -3.42 -7.21 -3.54
C SER A 2 -3.67 -8.72 -3.60
N ALA A 3 -3.44 -9.44 -2.51
CA ALA A 3 -3.70 -10.88 -2.43
C ALA A 3 -5.19 -11.22 -2.69
N ALA A 4 -6.11 -10.41 -2.17
CA ALA A 4 -7.55 -10.63 -2.40
C ALA A 4 -7.93 -10.45 -3.88
N LYS A 5 -7.33 -9.46 -4.56
CA LYS A 5 -7.48 -9.25 -6.01
C LYS A 5 -6.88 -10.43 -6.80
N GLU A 6 -5.73 -10.93 -6.39
CA GLU A 6 -5.08 -12.08 -7.03
C GLU A 6 -5.90 -13.37 -6.87
N TYR A 7 -6.41 -13.66 -5.65
CA TYR A 7 -7.30 -14.80 -5.44
C TYR A 7 -8.52 -14.76 -6.36
N LEU A 8 -9.10 -13.58 -6.53
CA LEU A 8 -10.26 -13.44 -7.40
C LEU A 8 -9.88 -13.58 -8.89
N LYS A 9 -8.85 -12.88 -9.35
CA LYS A 9 -8.48 -12.83 -10.78
C LYS A 9 -7.84 -14.10 -11.30
N VAL A 10 -6.93 -14.68 -10.51
CA VAL A 10 -6.12 -15.82 -10.96
C VAL A 10 -6.79 -17.13 -10.60
N TYR A 11 -7.39 -17.21 -9.42
CA TYR A 11 -7.93 -18.48 -8.90
C TYR A 11 -9.45 -18.54 -8.88
N GLY A 12 -10.16 -17.45 -9.21
CA GLY A 12 -11.62 -17.39 -9.18
C GLY A 12 -12.21 -17.55 -7.77
N VAL A 13 -11.43 -17.21 -6.73
CA VAL A 13 -11.81 -17.38 -5.33
C VAL A 13 -12.17 -16.06 -4.70
N LEU A 14 -13.39 -15.95 -4.16
CA LEU A 14 -13.81 -14.83 -3.34
C LEU A 14 -13.36 -15.04 -1.89
N VAL A 15 -12.58 -14.10 -1.35
CA VAL A 15 -12.10 -14.12 0.04
C VAL A 15 -13.16 -13.69 1.07
N GLY A 16 -14.25 -13.08 0.60
CA GLY A 16 -15.40 -12.66 1.41
C GLY A 16 -16.54 -12.15 0.53
N ARG A 17 -17.75 -12.13 1.07
CA ARG A 17 -18.95 -11.62 0.40
C ARG A 17 -19.30 -10.19 0.78
N ASN A 18 -18.79 -9.73 1.94
CA ASN A 18 -18.94 -8.36 2.44
C ASN A 18 -17.56 -7.80 2.80
N PRO A 19 -16.65 -7.58 1.81
CA PRO A 19 -15.30 -7.13 2.08
C PRO A 19 -15.29 -5.66 2.50
N LEU A 20 -14.51 -5.37 3.53
CA LEU A 20 -14.16 -4.03 3.96
C LEU A 20 -12.73 -3.75 3.52
N ILE A 21 -12.52 -2.70 2.74
CA ILE A 21 -11.21 -2.33 2.23
C ILE A 21 -10.72 -1.10 2.98
N PHE A 22 -9.63 -1.24 3.70
CA PHE A 22 -8.99 -0.19 4.47
C PHE A 22 -7.73 0.26 3.74
N THR A 23 -7.68 1.53 3.33
CA THR A 23 -6.60 2.04 2.48
C THR A 23 -6.21 3.48 2.82
N ASN A 24 -4.96 3.84 2.49
CA ASN A 24 -4.42 5.19 2.48
C ASN A 24 -3.90 5.61 1.10
N ASN A 25 -4.23 4.85 0.06
CA ASN A 25 -3.74 5.04 -1.31
C ASN A 25 -4.71 4.45 -2.34
N ASP A 26 -4.43 4.66 -3.62
CA ASP A 26 -5.33 4.28 -4.71
C ASP A 26 -5.40 2.76 -4.97
N SER A 27 -4.41 1.97 -4.56
CA SER A 27 -4.39 0.52 -4.83
C SER A 27 -5.54 -0.26 -4.16
N GLY A 28 -6.09 0.27 -3.06
CA GLY A 28 -7.28 -0.29 -2.42
C GLY A 28 -8.51 -0.23 -3.31
N TYR A 29 -8.64 0.83 -4.11
CA TYR A 29 -9.75 1.02 -5.04
C TYR A 29 -9.74 0.02 -6.19
N GLU A 30 -8.56 -0.35 -6.69
CA GLU A 30 -8.46 -1.41 -7.72
C GLU A 30 -9.07 -2.72 -7.23
N THR A 31 -8.82 -3.08 -5.97
CA THR A 31 -9.39 -4.29 -5.37
C THR A 31 -10.90 -4.18 -5.21
N ALA A 32 -11.39 -3.01 -4.79
CA ALA A 32 -12.82 -2.75 -4.64
C ALA A 32 -13.57 -2.83 -5.97
N ILE A 33 -13.03 -2.21 -7.01
CA ILE A 33 -13.59 -2.22 -8.36
C ILE A 33 -13.65 -3.66 -8.90
N GLU A 34 -12.60 -4.45 -8.64
CA GLU A 34 -12.59 -5.85 -9.07
C GLU A 34 -13.65 -6.68 -8.37
N PHE A 35 -13.83 -6.50 -7.04
CA PHE A 35 -14.93 -7.13 -6.32
C PHE A 35 -16.29 -6.72 -6.88
N LYS A 36 -16.51 -5.43 -7.13
CA LYS A 36 -17.77 -4.91 -7.65
C LYS A 36 -18.10 -5.47 -9.03
N LYS A 37 -17.10 -5.56 -9.94
CA LYS A 37 -17.25 -6.16 -11.27
C LYS A 37 -17.62 -7.65 -11.21
N ASN A 38 -17.30 -8.32 -10.10
CA ASN A 38 -17.64 -9.73 -9.86
C ASN A 38 -18.87 -9.92 -8.94
N GLY A 39 -19.72 -8.91 -8.83
CA GLY A 39 -21.00 -9.00 -8.12
C GLY A 39 -20.92 -8.96 -6.59
N VAL A 40 -19.81 -8.45 -6.04
CA VAL A 40 -19.60 -8.25 -4.61
C VAL A 40 -19.65 -6.76 -4.30
N ASP A 41 -20.33 -6.37 -3.22
CA ASP A 41 -20.44 -4.98 -2.79
C ASP A 41 -19.42 -4.66 -1.68
N PRO A 42 -18.23 -4.12 -2.01
CA PRO A 42 -17.24 -3.72 -1.02
C PRO A 42 -17.60 -2.38 -0.40
N THR A 43 -17.11 -2.17 0.83
CA THR A 43 -17.05 -0.84 1.44
C THR A 43 -15.59 -0.42 1.54
N ILE A 44 -15.27 0.82 1.15
CA ILE A 44 -13.92 1.39 1.28
C ILE A 44 -13.89 2.36 2.45
N LEU A 45 -12.88 2.21 3.29
CA LEU A 45 -12.47 3.19 4.29
C LEU A 45 -11.14 3.78 3.83
N ASP A 46 -11.13 5.05 3.49
CA ASP A 46 -9.93 5.76 3.08
C ASP A 46 -9.52 6.74 4.19
N THR A 47 -8.27 6.67 4.61
CA THR A 47 -7.74 7.57 5.65
C THR A 47 -7.63 9.01 5.16
N ARG A 48 -7.58 9.22 3.85
CA ARG A 48 -7.47 10.53 3.22
C ARG A 48 -8.79 11.29 3.29
N LYS A 49 -8.71 12.61 3.39
CA LYS A 49 -9.89 13.45 3.56
C LYS A 49 -10.67 13.64 2.25
N ASP A 50 -9.99 13.96 1.18
CA ASP A 50 -10.61 14.25 -0.13
C ASP A 50 -9.63 13.93 -1.27
N PRO A 51 -9.22 12.67 -1.42
CA PRO A 51 -8.33 12.30 -2.50
C PRO A 51 -9.07 12.38 -3.85
N GLN A 52 -8.36 12.86 -4.87
CA GLN A 52 -8.90 13.00 -6.21
C GLN A 52 -8.06 12.17 -7.18
N SER A 53 -8.67 11.19 -7.84
CA SER A 53 -8.05 10.42 -8.92
C SER A 53 -9.10 9.73 -9.78
N GLU A 54 -8.73 9.38 -11.00
CA GLU A 54 -9.62 8.70 -11.96
C GLU A 54 -10.20 7.39 -11.39
N ILE A 55 -9.41 6.66 -10.60
CA ILE A 55 -9.85 5.38 -10.04
C ILE A 55 -10.88 5.56 -8.93
N ILE A 56 -10.80 6.66 -8.19
CA ILE A 56 -11.80 7.02 -7.17
C ILE A 56 -13.12 7.37 -7.85
N ASP A 57 -13.06 8.10 -8.96
CA ASP A 57 -14.25 8.45 -9.73
C ASP A 57 -14.87 7.20 -10.39
N GLU A 58 -14.05 6.26 -10.89
CA GLU A 58 -14.54 4.95 -11.36
C GLU A 58 -15.28 4.21 -10.24
N ALA A 59 -14.71 4.17 -9.04
CA ALA A 59 -15.35 3.50 -7.90
C ALA A 59 -16.67 4.15 -7.50
N LYS A 60 -16.74 5.49 -7.48
CA LYS A 60 -17.99 6.25 -7.23
C LYS A 60 -19.05 5.95 -8.30
N ASN A 61 -18.66 5.94 -9.58
CA ASN A 61 -19.55 5.66 -10.70
C ASN A 61 -20.11 4.23 -10.67
N LEU A 62 -19.35 3.28 -10.14
CA LEU A 62 -19.80 1.90 -9.89
C LEU A 62 -20.70 1.76 -8.66
N GLY A 63 -20.95 2.85 -7.92
CA GLY A 63 -21.77 2.83 -6.72
C GLY A 63 -21.12 2.13 -5.52
N ILE A 64 -19.80 2.12 -5.45
CA ILE A 64 -19.08 1.57 -4.29
C ILE A 64 -19.24 2.52 -3.11
N ASN A 65 -19.56 1.98 -1.93
CA ASN A 65 -19.67 2.76 -0.70
C ASN A 65 -18.27 3.18 -0.21
N ILE A 66 -17.98 4.48 -0.16
CA ILE A 66 -16.70 5.04 0.24
C ILE A 66 -16.89 5.97 1.45
N LYS A 67 -16.13 5.74 2.50
CA LYS A 67 -16.04 6.62 3.68
C LYS A 67 -14.64 7.22 3.75
N PHE A 68 -14.53 8.53 3.54
CA PHE A 68 -13.28 9.29 3.66
C PHE A 68 -13.01 9.71 5.09
N SER A 69 -11.73 9.81 5.45
CA SER A 69 -11.27 10.07 6.81
C SER A 69 -11.78 9.01 7.80
N TYR A 70 -11.83 7.74 7.39
CA TYR A 70 -12.23 6.63 8.24
C TYR A 70 -11.11 5.59 8.39
N VAL A 71 -11.05 5.00 9.57
CA VAL A 71 -10.08 3.96 9.92
C VAL A 71 -10.77 2.74 10.51
N VAL A 72 -10.12 1.58 10.37
CA VAL A 72 -10.47 0.38 11.12
C VAL A 72 -9.79 0.46 12.49
N VAL A 73 -10.58 0.39 13.54
CA VAL A 73 -10.08 0.45 14.93
C VAL A 73 -9.84 -0.96 15.47
N ALA A 74 -10.76 -1.89 15.20
CA ALA A 74 -10.65 -3.28 15.62
C ALA A 74 -11.44 -4.22 14.71
N ALA A 75 -10.95 -5.44 14.54
CA ALA A 75 -11.69 -6.53 13.92
C ALA A 75 -12.44 -7.33 15.01
N GLN A 76 -13.69 -7.68 14.73
CA GLN A 76 -14.53 -8.43 15.65
C GLN A 76 -14.86 -9.81 15.08
N GLY A 77 -14.79 -10.82 15.93
CA GLY A 77 -15.07 -12.22 15.58
C GLY A 77 -14.31 -13.19 16.47
N TYR A 78 -14.48 -14.48 16.28
CA TYR A 78 -13.76 -15.51 17.03
C TYR A 78 -12.90 -16.38 16.09
N LYS A 79 -13.55 -17.19 15.24
CA LYS A 79 -12.85 -18.04 14.25
C LYS A 79 -12.70 -17.36 12.87
N LYS A 80 -13.49 -16.35 12.63
CA LYS A 80 -13.51 -15.54 11.41
C LYS A 80 -13.99 -14.13 11.74
N VAL A 81 -13.63 -13.18 10.90
CA VAL A 81 -14.14 -11.81 10.97
C VAL A 81 -15.65 -11.83 10.77
N LYS A 82 -16.39 -11.08 11.57
CA LYS A 82 -17.85 -10.89 11.49
C LYS A 82 -18.23 -9.42 11.33
N SER A 83 -17.41 -8.54 11.86
CA SER A 83 -17.57 -7.09 11.76
C SER A 83 -16.25 -6.38 12.06
N ALA A 84 -16.22 -5.09 11.82
CA ALA A 84 -15.12 -4.22 12.21
C ALA A 84 -15.68 -3.02 12.97
N ASP A 85 -14.96 -2.59 13.98
CA ASP A 85 -15.16 -1.30 14.62
C ASP A 85 -14.40 -0.27 13.81
N ILE A 86 -15.09 0.76 13.35
CA ILE A 86 -14.56 1.83 12.52
C ILE A 86 -14.79 3.17 13.18
N ALA A 87 -13.97 4.16 12.88
CA ALA A 87 -14.18 5.51 13.37
C ALA A 87 -13.71 6.53 12.34
N LYS A 88 -14.32 7.71 12.38
CA LYS A 88 -13.80 8.86 11.65
C LYS A 88 -12.53 9.34 12.36
N ILE A 89 -11.48 9.64 11.58
CA ILE A 89 -10.23 10.20 12.11
C ILE A 89 -10.18 11.70 11.87
N SER A 90 -9.61 12.43 12.82
CA SER A 90 -9.37 13.88 12.71
C SER A 90 -8.36 14.21 11.61
N ASP A 91 -8.35 15.46 11.17
CA ASP A 91 -7.44 15.91 10.09
C ASP A 91 -5.95 15.81 10.50
N ASP A 92 -5.64 15.99 11.78
CA ASP A 92 -4.30 15.77 12.36
C ASP A 92 -3.95 14.30 12.58
N LYS A 93 -4.93 13.39 12.38
CA LYS A 93 -4.81 11.93 12.57
C LYS A 93 -4.49 11.47 14.00
N GLU A 94 -4.70 12.32 14.97
CA GLU A 94 -4.41 12.03 16.39
C GLU A 94 -5.64 11.59 17.17
N GLN A 95 -6.86 11.93 16.70
CA GLN A 95 -8.08 11.69 17.43
C GLN A 95 -9.11 10.91 16.61
N LEU A 96 -9.85 10.04 17.31
CA LEU A 96 -10.96 9.29 16.75
C LEU A 96 -12.29 9.90 17.18
N GLY A 97 -13.22 9.95 16.25
CA GLY A 97 -14.63 10.20 16.52
C GLY A 97 -15.32 9.02 17.22
N SER A 98 -16.65 9.02 17.19
CA SER A 98 -17.43 7.89 17.71
C SER A 98 -17.13 6.60 16.95
N VAL A 99 -16.97 5.52 17.69
CA VAL A 99 -16.76 4.19 17.12
C VAL A 99 -18.11 3.63 16.65
N GLU A 100 -18.14 3.21 15.39
CA GLU A 100 -19.28 2.53 14.75
C GLU A 100 -18.90 1.07 14.47
N ASN A 101 -19.87 0.18 14.46
CA ASN A 101 -19.65 -1.22 14.06
C ASN A 101 -20.24 -1.46 12.66
N ILE A 102 -19.41 -1.98 11.73
CA ILE A 102 -19.84 -2.37 10.39
C ILE A 102 -19.70 -3.89 10.20
N LYS A 103 -20.74 -4.52 9.65
CA LYS A 103 -20.68 -5.94 9.32
C LYS A 103 -19.76 -6.17 8.13
N CYS A 104 -18.81 -7.09 8.28
CA CYS A 104 -17.92 -7.54 7.20
C CYS A 104 -17.46 -8.96 7.50
N ASP A 105 -17.07 -9.70 6.49
CA ASP A 105 -16.53 -11.06 6.61
C ASP A 105 -15.08 -11.17 6.14
N CYS A 106 -14.54 -10.08 5.60
CA CYS A 106 -13.14 -9.93 5.22
C CYS A 106 -12.71 -8.47 5.37
N ILE A 107 -11.49 -8.25 5.86
CA ILE A 107 -10.86 -6.93 5.91
C ILE A 107 -9.61 -6.99 5.03
N CYS A 108 -9.59 -6.20 3.96
CA CYS A 108 -8.47 -6.05 3.05
C CYS A 108 -7.73 -4.76 3.36
N VAL A 109 -6.48 -4.85 3.78
CA VAL A 109 -5.66 -3.68 4.10
C VAL A 109 -4.75 -3.34 2.92
N SER A 110 -4.65 -2.05 2.59
CA SER A 110 -3.73 -1.51 1.60
C SER A 110 -3.03 -0.29 2.18
N GLY A 111 -1.91 -0.54 2.88
CA GLY A 111 -1.17 0.49 3.62
C GLY A 111 -0.09 1.20 2.82
N PHE A 112 0.31 0.72 1.69
CA PHE A 112 1.35 1.16 0.76
C PHE A 112 2.40 0.06 0.52
N TRP A 113 3.38 0.35 -0.33
CA TRP A 113 4.45 -0.59 -0.69
C TRP A 113 5.78 -0.18 -0.06
N THR A 114 6.55 -1.21 0.31
CA THR A 114 7.92 -1.04 0.81
C THR A 114 8.88 -1.68 -0.18
N PRO A 115 10.00 -1.03 -0.53
CA PRO A 115 11.01 -1.62 -1.40
C PRO A 115 11.57 -2.92 -0.84
N THR A 116 11.75 -3.92 -1.69
CA THR A 116 12.39 -5.19 -1.30
C THR A 116 13.91 -5.06 -1.35
N ILE A 117 14.50 -4.60 -0.25
CA ILE A 117 15.92 -4.25 -0.14
C ILE A 117 16.85 -5.42 0.25
N HIS A 118 16.30 -6.63 0.40
CA HIS A 118 17.03 -7.77 0.97
C HIS A 118 18.30 -8.12 0.19
N LEU A 119 18.24 -8.18 -1.15
CA LEU A 119 19.41 -8.51 -1.97
C LEU A 119 20.49 -7.45 -1.87
N ALA A 120 20.12 -6.18 -1.94
CA ALA A 120 21.05 -5.08 -1.76
C ALA A 120 21.71 -5.09 -0.38
N SER A 121 20.95 -5.41 0.67
CA SER A 121 21.49 -5.52 2.03
C SER A 121 22.45 -6.70 2.18
N GLN A 122 22.18 -7.84 1.53
CA GLN A 122 23.06 -9.01 1.55
C GLN A 122 24.40 -8.76 0.83
N SER A 123 24.41 -7.92 -0.20
CA SER A 123 25.64 -7.51 -0.87
C SER A 123 26.44 -6.45 -0.11
N GLY A 124 26.02 -6.12 1.12
CA GLY A 124 26.71 -5.22 2.02
C GLY A 124 26.35 -3.75 1.85
N ASN A 125 25.26 -3.46 1.14
CA ASN A 125 24.73 -2.11 1.04
C ASN A 125 24.16 -1.66 2.40
N LYS A 126 24.48 -0.42 2.76
CA LYS A 126 23.73 0.28 3.81
C LYS A 126 22.46 0.86 3.20
N THR A 127 21.34 0.66 3.87
CA THR A 127 20.07 1.28 3.48
C THR A 127 20.07 2.76 3.85
N LYS A 128 19.32 3.57 3.10
CA LYS A 128 19.01 4.97 3.45
C LYS A 128 17.50 5.15 3.48
N PHE A 129 17.04 6.00 4.37
CA PHE A 129 15.63 6.39 4.40
C PHE A 129 15.34 7.41 3.29
N ASN A 130 14.26 7.19 2.55
CA ASN A 130 13.74 8.12 1.55
C ASN A 130 12.43 8.72 2.07
N GLU A 131 12.47 10.01 2.38
CA GLU A 131 11.33 10.75 2.97
C GLU A 131 10.17 10.94 1.98
N GLU A 132 10.41 10.89 0.66
CA GLU A 132 9.34 11.05 -0.34
C GLU A 132 8.39 9.86 -0.36
N ILE A 133 8.95 8.66 -0.22
CA ILE A 133 8.20 7.40 -0.23
C ILE A 133 8.07 6.77 1.17
N ASP A 134 8.56 7.43 2.21
CA ASP A 134 8.56 6.96 3.60
C ASP A 134 9.05 5.51 3.77
N ALA A 135 10.12 5.16 3.09
CA ALA A 135 10.65 3.80 3.10
C ALA A 135 12.17 3.78 3.02
N PHE A 136 12.75 2.69 3.47
CA PHE A 136 14.17 2.43 3.25
C PHE A 136 14.41 1.95 1.82
N VAL A 137 15.38 2.55 1.16
CA VAL A 137 15.87 2.17 -0.17
C VAL A 137 17.34 1.75 -0.08
N PRO A 138 17.86 1.02 -1.10
CA PRO A 138 19.28 0.74 -1.18
C PRO A 138 20.11 2.03 -1.18
N GLY A 139 21.19 2.04 -0.41
CA GLY A 139 22.16 3.13 -0.43
C GLY A 139 23.26 2.90 -1.46
N ILE A 140 24.48 3.37 -1.13
CA ILE A 140 25.64 3.19 -2.01
C ILE A 140 26.12 1.73 -1.91
N SER A 141 26.17 1.05 -3.06
CA SER A 141 26.69 -0.32 -3.12
C SER A 141 28.19 -0.38 -2.86
N LYS A 142 28.61 -1.43 -2.17
CA LYS A 142 30.03 -1.80 -2.03
C LYS A 142 30.50 -2.68 -3.18
N GLN A 143 29.60 -3.22 -3.96
CA GLN A 143 29.85 -4.09 -5.10
C GLN A 143 29.46 -3.41 -6.41
N ASN A 144 29.89 -3.99 -7.53
CA ASN A 144 29.51 -3.51 -8.86
C ASN A 144 28.08 -3.95 -9.20
N GLU A 145 27.11 -3.41 -8.47
CA GLU A 145 25.68 -3.65 -8.64
C GLU A 145 24.88 -2.36 -8.60
N THR A 146 23.71 -2.38 -9.20
CA THR A 146 22.74 -1.29 -9.14
C THR A 146 21.35 -1.85 -8.98
N THR A 147 20.61 -1.39 -7.96
CA THR A 147 19.23 -1.78 -7.71
C THR A 147 18.28 -0.82 -8.41
N LEU A 148 17.30 -1.35 -9.13
CA LEU A 148 16.35 -0.60 -9.96
C LEU A 148 14.89 -1.02 -9.67
N GLY A 149 13.95 -0.24 -10.20
CA GLY A 149 12.52 -0.53 -10.12
C GLY A 149 11.97 -0.44 -8.70
N ALA A 150 10.97 -1.25 -8.39
CA ALA A 150 10.28 -1.22 -7.09
C ALA A 150 11.21 -1.53 -5.91
N ALA A 151 12.28 -2.29 -6.12
CA ALA A 151 13.30 -2.54 -5.10
C ALA A 151 14.13 -1.29 -4.75
N ASN A 152 14.09 -0.26 -5.59
CA ASN A 152 14.71 1.06 -5.35
C ASN A 152 13.66 2.18 -5.14
N GLY A 153 12.39 1.82 -4.94
CA GLY A 153 11.33 2.77 -4.66
C GLY A 153 10.62 3.39 -5.88
N SER A 154 10.92 2.92 -7.10
CA SER A 154 10.18 3.31 -8.31
C SER A 154 8.97 2.39 -8.50
N TYR A 155 7.79 2.88 -8.17
CA TYR A 155 6.57 2.06 -8.14
C TYR A 155 5.74 2.14 -9.42
N THR A 156 6.01 3.11 -10.30
CA THR A 156 5.34 3.23 -11.59
C THR A 156 6.14 2.51 -12.69
N LEU A 157 5.43 2.01 -13.70
CA LEU A 157 6.06 1.36 -14.85
C LEU A 157 6.91 2.37 -15.65
N GLU A 158 6.41 3.61 -15.78
CA GLU A 158 7.11 4.69 -16.47
C GLU A 158 8.47 4.98 -15.83
N GLU A 159 8.49 5.23 -14.51
CA GLU A 159 9.73 5.49 -13.77
C GLU A 159 10.68 4.31 -13.80
N THR A 160 10.14 3.09 -13.61
CA THR A 160 10.94 1.86 -13.63
C THR A 160 11.64 1.68 -14.98
N LEU A 161 10.93 1.84 -16.10
CA LEU A 161 11.50 1.72 -17.42
C LEU A 161 12.51 2.83 -17.69
N LYS A 162 12.17 4.08 -17.41
CA LYS A 162 13.07 5.22 -17.60
C LYS A 162 14.39 5.01 -16.84
N ASN A 163 14.32 4.77 -15.54
CA ASN A 163 15.49 4.59 -14.69
C ASN A 163 16.33 3.37 -15.12
N SER A 164 15.67 2.29 -15.57
CA SER A 164 16.37 1.09 -16.06
C SER A 164 17.11 1.33 -17.36
N PHE A 165 16.49 2.02 -18.30
CA PHE A 165 17.14 2.35 -19.58
C PHE A 165 18.30 3.33 -19.39
N GLU A 166 18.13 4.39 -18.59
CA GLU A 166 19.19 5.36 -18.30
C GLU A 166 20.38 4.67 -17.62
N THR A 167 20.12 3.84 -16.62
CA THR A 167 21.19 3.10 -15.91
C THR A 167 21.89 2.09 -16.82
N ALA A 168 21.14 1.34 -17.63
CA ALA A 168 21.72 0.39 -18.58
C ALA A 168 22.59 1.09 -19.62
N TYR A 169 22.16 2.26 -20.11
CA TYR A 169 22.93 3.08 -21.02
C TYR A 169 24.25 3.54 -20.40
N ASP A 170 24.21 4.07 -19.17
CA ASP A 170 25.40 4.54 -18.46
C ASP A 170 26.40 3.41 -18.18
N LEU A 171 25.89 2.24 -17.81
CA LEU A 171 26.73 1.05 -17.61
C LEU A 171 27.34 0.55 -18.93
N SER A 172 26.55 0.48 -19.99
CA SER A 172 27.02 0.10 -21.30
C SER A 172 28.13 1.03 -21.80
N LYS A 173 27.97 2.35 -21.65
CA LYS A 173 28.97 3.35 -22.01
C LYS A 173 30.29 3.14 -21.25
N LYS A 174 30.20 2.79 -19.94
CA LYS A 174 31.41 2.51 -19.13
C LYS A 174 32.16 1.25 -19.57
N ILE A 175 31.43 0.23 -20.06
CA ILE A 175 32.00 -1.08 -20.41
C ILE A 175 32.48 -1.11 -21.86
N THR A 176 31.70 -0.55 -22.78
CA THR A 176 31.95 -0.70 -24.24
C THR A 176 32.48 0.53 -24.90
N ASN A 177 32.58 1.67 -24.22
CA ASN A 177 32.87 2.99 -24.83
C ASN A 177 31.92 3.36 -25.98
N ASN A 178 30.74 2.75 -26.05
CA ASN A 178 29.76 2.99 -27.10
C ASN A 178 28.70 3.99 -26.60
N ASP A 179 28.40 4.99 -27.39
CA ASP A 179 27.51 6.11 -27.06
C ASP A 179 26.17 6.04 -27.83
N ASN A 180 25.76 4.85 -28.26
CA ASN A 180 24.51 4.65 -28.97
C ASN A 180 23.33 4.87 -28.02
N LYS A 181 22.64 6.00 -28.15
CA LYS A 181 21.42 6.27 -27.40
C LYS A 181 20.28 5.31 -27.80
N ILE A 182 19.69 4.64 -26.82
CA ILE A 182 18.49 3.84 -27.00
C ILE A 182 17.29 4.77 -26.77
N SER A 183 16.27 4.72 -27.64
CA SER A 183 15.03 5.45 -27.41
C SER A 183 14.25 4.83 -26.28
N LEU A 184 13.82 5.67 -25.34
CA LEU A 184 12.94 5.23 -24.24
C LEU A 184 11.59 4.79 -24.79
N PRO A 185 11.01 3.68 -24.28
CA PRO A 185 9.66 3.31 -24.62
C PRO A 185 8.68 4.37 -24.10
N ASN A 186 7.69 4.71 -24.90
CA ASN A 186 6.59 5.58 -24.44
C ASN A 186 5.60 4.76 -23.64
N VAL A 187 5.39 5.12 -22.39
CA VAL A 187 4.46 4.45 -21.48
C VAL A 187 3.35 5.43 -21.12
N VAL A 188 2.11 5.01 -21.33
CA VAL A 188 0.94 5.76 -20.86
C VAL A 188 0.45 5.08 -19.58
N GLU A 189 0.71 5.69 -18.46
CA GLU A 189 0.28 5.19 -17.14
C GLU A 189 -0.71 6.16 -16.51
N LYS A 190 -1.73 5.62 -15.85
CA LYS A 190 -2.66 6.44 -15.07
C LYS A 190 -1.91 7.03 -13.88
N LYS A 191 -1.98 8.35 -13.72
CA LYS A 191 -1.41 9.01 -12.54
C LYS A 191 -2.11 8.51 -11.28
N SER A 192 -1.35 7.87 -10.39
CA SER A 192 -1.77 7.55 -9.04
C SER A 192 -1.56 8.77 -8.14
N THR A 193 -2.46 8.98 -7.19
CA THR A 193 -2.23 9.97 -6.14
C THR A 193 -1.16 9.45 -5.17
N THR A 194 -0.46 10.37 -4.53
CA THR A 194 0.47 10.06 -3.44
C THR A 194 -0.26 9.31 -2.32
N HIS A 195 0.42 8.38 -1.68
CA HIS A 195 -0.08 7.75 -0.47
C HIS A 195 -0.12 8.75 0.68
N ASP A 196 -1.02 8.49 1.62
CA ASP A 196 -1.09 9.24 2.86
C ASP A 196 -0.16 8.63 3.91
N LYS A 197 0.70 9.46 4.51
CA LYS A 197 1.59 9.02 5.60
C LYS A 197 0.76 8.71 6.85
N PHE A 198 0.43 7.45 7.05
CA PHE A 198 -0.39 7.00 8.16
C PHE A 198 0.03 5.62 8.62
N TRP A 199 0.71 5.55 9.75
CA TRP A 199 1.38 4.34 10.23
C TRP A 199 0.66 3.64 11.37
N CYS A 200 -0.12 4.37 12.16
CA CYS A 200 -0.72 3.82 13.35
C CYS A 200 -2.09 4.44 13.62
N VAL A 201 -3.11 3.62 13.74
CA VAL A 201 -4.45 4.05 14.15
C VAL A 201 -4.42 4.42 15.64
N PRO A 202 -4.87 5.64 16.04
CA PRO A 202 -4.99 5.99 17.45
C PRO A 202 -5.94 5.04 18.19
N LEU A 203 -5.74 4.88 19.48
CA LEU A 203 -6.66 4.10 20.31
C LEU A 203 -7.86 4.94 20.75
N PRO A 204 -9.08 4.38 20.73
CA PRO A 204 -10.23 5.03 21.33
C PRO A 204 -10.01 5.23 22.84
N LYS A 205 -10.52 6.34 23.40
CA LYS A 205 -10.40 6.63 24.83
C LYS A 205 -10.95 5.44 25.67
N GLY A 206 -10.12 4.99 26.61
CA GLY A 206 -10.49 3.91 27.53
C GLY A 206 -10.50 2.50 26.91
N LYS A 207 -10.01 2.33 25.70
CA LYS A 207 -9.84 1.03 25.04
C LYS A 207 -8.36 0.71 24.86
N ASN A 208 -8.01 -0.54 25.11
CA ASN A 208 -6.65 -1.03 24.90
C ASN A 208 -6.71 -2.21 23.90
N TYR A 209 -6.68 -1.89 22.59
CA TYR A 209 -6.59 -2.90 21.55
C TYR A 209 -5.12 -3.19 21.23
N LYS A 210 -4.77 -4.47 21.07
CA LYS A 210 -3.44 -4.86 20.63
C LYS A 210 -3.24 -4.43 19.16
N ARG A 211 -2.22 -3.63 18.90
CA ARG A 211 -1.84 -3.14 17.57
C ARG A 211 -0.59 -3.87 17.13
N PHE A 212 -0.72 -4.77 16.17
CA PHE A 212 0.38 -5.56 15.67
C PHE A 212 1.17 -4.81 14.59
N LEU A 213 2.49 -4.83 14.71
CA LEU A 213 3.45 -4.41 13.67
C LEU A 213 3.85 -5.61 12.81
N ASP A 214 4.03 -6.75 13.43
CA ASP A 214 4.41 -7.99 12.76
C ASP A 214 3.67 -9.16 13.43
N PHE A 215 2.77 -9.79 12.65
CA PHE A 215 2.03 -10.96 13.13
C PHE A 215 2.89 -12.22 13.19
N GLN A 216 3.93 -12.31 12.36
CA GLN A 216 4.78 -13.51 12.30
C GLN A 216 5.63 -13.64 13.58
N ASN A 217 6.11 -12.53 14.08
CA ASN A 217 6.96 -12.48 15.28
C ASN A 217 6.21 -11.99 16.52
N ASP A 218 4.88 -11.83 16.45
CA ASP A 218 3.99 -11.35 17.54
C ASP A 218 4.42 -9.99 18.13
N VAL A 219 5.00 -9.11 17.28
CA VAL A 219 5.45 -7.78 17.68
C VAL A 219 4.30 -6.78 17.64
N ALA A 220 4.03 -6.13 18.74
CA ALA A 220 3.03 -5.08 18.87
C ALA A 220 3.68 -3.69 19.04
N VAL A 221 2.89 -2.63 18.86
CA VAL A 221 3.34 -1.24 19.09
C VAL A 221 3.86 -1.06 20.51
N SER A 222 3.20 -1.67 21.51
CA SER A 222 3.63 -1.63 22.91
C SER A 222 5.05 -2.17 23.15
N ASP A 223 5.49 -3.12 22.33
CA ASP A 223 6.82 -3.71 22.47
C ASP A 223 7.91 -2.73 21.99
N ILE A 224 7.58 -1.92 20.98
CA ILE A 224 8.47 -0.83 20.54
C ILE A 224 8.47 0.34 21.51
N GLU A 225 7.33 0.65 22.15
CA GLU A 225 7.23 1.72 23.16
C GLU A 225 8.05 1.41 24.43
N ILE A 226 8.34 0.12 24.70
CA ILE A 226 9.12 -0.33 25.84
C ILE A 226 10.63 -0.38 25.53
N ALA A 227 11.00 -0.60 24.26
CA ALA A 227 12.39 -0.75 23.81
C ALA A 227 13.14 0.59 23.71
#